data_c160af1942772e98802434c1bbeb64af
#
_entry.id   c160af1942772e98802434c1bbeb64af
#
_cell.length_a   1.000
_cell.length_b   1.000
_cell.length_c   1.000
_cell.angle_alpha   90.00
_cell.angle_beta   90.00
_cell.angle_gamma   90.00
#
_symmetry.space_group_name_H-M   'P 1'
#
loop_
_entity.id
_entity.type
_entity.pdbx_description
1 polymer ?
#
loop_
_entity_poly.entity_id
_entity_poly.type
_entity_poly.pdbx_seq_one_letter_code
_entity_poly.pdbx_strand_id
1 'polypeptide(L)'
;MTLKNGSLDEPVMVEVARQIAQLHPQYRIVIVSSGAVGTGRRFLPGFSGSITDRKAAAAIGNPILINKYGQFLAPYGISIAQSLCERQHFSNRNQFLQLRDTFETLWDNEIIPIANENDVVSNLELKFSDNDELATLLAVGFGAELLLLGTSVPGVLDREGKVVPEISHIDGTILGLADRSKSSSGLGGMISKLTFARLATQMGIKVVIFGLKSSDNILKAVREETGTICLPQESNLSTRNKWLASSSLVSGRVVVDEGAYKALLKRKSLLAVGVIDIPGDFSSGEVIEITYENEAPFAVARARISSEELKKKRNTHNLEVAHADDIVLIN
;
A
#
# COMPACT_ATOMS: atom_id res chain seq x y z
N MET A 1 -7.46 6.56 11.77
CA MET A 1 -7.37 8.01 11.84
C MET A 1 -8.45 8.65 12.72
N THR A 2 -9.60 8.24 12.82
CA THR A 2 -10.70 9.15 13.02
C THR A 2 -11.77 8.61 13.96
N LEU A 3 -11.41 7.70 14.88
CA LEU A 3 -12.35 7.16 15.82
C LEU A 3 -11.99 7.58 17.24
N LYS A 4 -12.87 8.39 17.84
CA LYS A 4 -12.85 8.72 19.25
C LYS A 4 -14.07 8.03 19.89
N ASN A 5 -13.83 7.16 20.86
CA ASN A 5 -14.89 6.40 21.52
C ASN A 5 -15.84 5.64 20.55
N GLY A 6 -15.33 5.10 19.45
CA GLY A 6 -16.14 4.37 18.45
C GLY A 6 -16.91 5.25 17.46
N SER A 7 -16.77 6.57 17.52
CA SER A 7 -17.35 7.52 16.58
C SER A 7 -16.24 8.26 15.80
N LEU A 8 -16.59 8.81 14.65
CA LEU A 8 -15.67 9.67 13.90
C LEU A 8 -15.27 10.89 14.75
N ASP A 9 -13.99 11.21 14.75
CA ASP A 9 -13.45 12.41 15.37
C ASP A 9 -13.63 13.59 14.39
N GLU A 10 -14.85 14.16 14.39
CA GLU A 10 -15.21 15.24 13.45
C GLU A 10 -14.28 16.45 13.55
N PRO A 11 -13.88 16.94 14.76
CA PRO A 11 -12.90 18.02 14.84
C PRO A 11 -11.59 17.72 14.11
N VAL A 12 -11.07 16.52 14.23
CA VAL A 12 -9.86 16.11 13.47
C VAL A 12 -10.14 16.07 11.97
N MET A 13 -11.30 15.56 11.54
CA MET A 13 -11.66 15.52 10.13
C MET A 13 -11.83 16.92 9.52
N VAL A 14 -12.43 17.86 10.25
CA VAL A 14 -12.55 19.27 9.84
C VAL A 14 -11.18 19.89 9.66
N GLU A 15 -10.27 19.67 10.60
CA GLU A 15 -8.91 20.21 10.52
C GLU A 15 -8.12 19.59 9.36
N VAL A 16 -8.27 18.28 9.12
CA VAL A 16 -7.70 17.59 7.95
C VAL A 16 -8.25 18.19 6.65
N ALA A 17 -9.57 18.39 6.56
CA ALA A 17 -10.20 18.96 5.37
C ALA A 17 -9.70 20.40 5.09
N ARG A 18 -9.57 21.23 6.13
CA ARG A 18 -9.02 22.58 6.03
C ARG A 18 -7.61 22.59 5.45
N GLN A 19 -6.73 21.71 5.94
CA GLN A 19 -5.35 21.61 5.48
C GLN A 19 -5.26 21.06 4.06
N ILE A 20 -6.06 20.05 3.74
CA ILE A 20 -6.15 19.49 2.37
C ILE A 20 -6.61 20.57 1.40
N ALA A 21 -7.59 21.40 1.77
CA ALA A 21 -8.06 22.50 0.92
C ALA A 21 -6.96 23.52 0.59
N GLN A 22 -6.01 23.76 1.48
CA GLN A 22 -4.86 24.62 1.21
C GLN A 22 -3.83 23.99 0.27
N LEU A 23 -3.72 22.65 0.27
CA LEU A 23 -2.78 21.92 -0.57
C LEU A 23 -3.35 21.61 -1.97
N HIS A 24 -4.66 21.47 -2.07
CA HIS A 24 -5.35 21.04 -3.28
C HIS A 24 -5.00 21.83 -4.55
N PRO A 25 -4.82 23.19 -4.51
CA PRO A 25 -4.44 23.95 -5.72
C PRO A 25 -3.03 23.68 -6.25
N GLN A 26 -2.16 23.02 -5.45
CA GLN A 26 -0.76 22.82 -5.77
C GLN A 26 -0.40 21.35 -5.99
N TYR A 27 -1.24 20.42 -5.50
CA TYR A 27 -0.93 18.99 -5.47
C TYR A 27 -2.09 18.15 -5.98
N ARG A 28 -1.78 17.11 -6.72
CA ARG A 28 -2.70 15.99 -6.97
C ARG A 28 -2.74 15.11 -5.73
N ILE A 29 -3.85 15.10 -5.01
CA ILE A 29 -4.00 14.47 -3.71
C ILE A 29 -4.83 13.20 -3.84
N VAL A 30 -4.39 12.14 -3.14
CA VAL A 30 -5.22 10.96 -2.81
C VAL A 30 -5.31 10.86 -1.30
N ILE A 31 -6.52 10.67 -0.78
CA ILE A 31 -6.73 10.39 0.64
C ILE A 31 -6.97 8.89 0.79
N VAL A 32 -6.16 8.21 1.60
CA VAL A 32 -6.44 6.84 2.02
C VAL A 32 -6.96 6.86 3.44
N SER A 33 -8.21 6.41 3.62
CA SER A 33 -8.90 6.57 4.89
C SER A 33 -9.31 5.25 5.51
N SER A 34 -9.02 5.10 6.79
CA SER A 34 -9.51 4.00 7.64
C SER A 34 -10.76 4.42 8.41
N GLY A 35 -11.43 3.45 9.03
CA GLY A 35 -12.48 3.73 10.00
C GLY A 35 -13.87 3.28 9.59
N ALA A 36 -14.04 2.68 8.40
CA ALA A 36 -15.34 2.18 7.93
C ALA A 36 -15.95 1.17 8.91
N VAL A 37 -15.23 0.10 9.25
CA VAL A 37 -15.69 -0.91 10.22
C VAL A 37 -16.03 -0.28 11.56
N GLY A 38 -15.15 0.58 12.09
CA GLY A 38 -15.36 1.27 13.35
C GLY A 38 -16.59 2.16 13.36
N THR A 39 -16.85 2.86 12.25
CA THR A 39 -18.03 3.73 12.09
C THR A 39 -19.32 2.93 11.99
N GLY A 40 -19.32 1.81 11.27
CA GLY A 40 -20.51 1.01 11.03
C GLY A 40 -20.89 0.07 12.16
N ARG A 41 -19.93 -0.43 12.97
CA ARG A 41 -20.19 -1.42 14.03
C ARG A 41 -21.27 -1.00 15.04
N ARG A 42 -21.41 0.31 15.28
CA ARG A 42 -22.41 0.85 16.21
C ARG A 42 -23.87 0.62 15.77
N PHE A 43 -24.07 0.32 14.49
CA PHE A 43 -25.39 0.01 13.91
C PHE A 43 -25.70 -1.48 13.90
N LEU A 44 -24.78 -2.31 14.38
CA LEU A 44 -24.95 -3.77 14.43
C LEU A 44 -25.09 -4.22 15.91
N PRO A 45 -26.31 -4.37 16.43
CA PRO A 45 -26.53 -4.96 17.73
C PRO A 45 -25.91 -6.38 17.75
N GLY A 46 -25.09 -6.67 18.78
CA GLY A 46 -24.44 -7.97 18.90
C GLY A 46 -23.19 -8.15 18.03
N PHE A 47 -22.55 -7.06 17.55
CA PHE A 47 -21.29 -7.12 16.84
C PHE A 47 -20.24 -7.95 17.58
N SER A 48 -19.93 -9.13 17.08
CA SER A 48 -18.96 -10.08 17.69
C SER A 48 -17.53 -9.87 17.19
N GLY A 49 -17.35 -9.09 16.10
CA GLY A 49 -16.07 -8.95 15.42
C GLY A 49 -15.77 -10.09 14.43
N SER A 50 -16.73 -10.97 14.14
CA SER A 50 -16.61 -11.97 13.09
C SER A 50 -16.33 -11.32 11.72
N ILE A 51 -15.83 -12.11 10.78
CA ILE A 51 -15.53 -11.61 9.42
C ILE A 51 -16.79 -11.02 8.79
N THR A 52 -17.91 -11.71 8.92
CA THR A 52 -19.22 -11.25 8.39
C THR A 52 -19.68 -9.97 9.06
N ASP A 53 -19.52 -9.84 10.38
CA ASP A 53 -19.85 -8.60 11.10
C ASP A 53 -18.98 -7.45 10.65
N ARG A 54 -17.68 -7.68 10.44
CA ARG A 54 -16.75 -6.64 9.97
C ARG A 54 -17.10 -6.19 8.55
N LYS A 55 -17.45 -7.12 7.65
CA LYS A 55 -17.92 -6.82 6.29
C LYS A 55 -19.20 -5.99 6.32
N ALA A 56 -20.18 -6.41 7.11
CA ALA A 56 -21.44 -5.67 7.29
C ALA A 56 -21.21 -4.27 7.88
N ALA A 57 -20.34 -4.17 8.90
CA ALA A 57 -19.98 -2.89 9.47
C ALA A 57 -19.29 -1.98 8.45
N ALA A 58 -18.38 -2.51 7.62
CA ALA A 58 -17.73 -1.74 6.56
C ALA A 58 -18.73 -1.23 5.52
N ALA A 59 -19.70 -2.07 5.13
CA ALA A 59 -20.75 -1.69 4.19
C ALA A 59 -21.60 -0.50 4.71
N ILE A 60 -21.87 -0.46 6.01
CA ILE A 60 -22.58 0.66 6.66
C ILE A 60 -21.66 1.87 6.81
N GLY A 61 -20.42 1.65 7.21
CA GLY A 61 -19.53 2.71 7.61
C GLY A 61 -18.87 3.47 6.45
N ASN A 62 -18.62 2.82 5.30
CA ASN A 62 -18.05 3.48 4.13
C ASN A 62 -18.91 4.63 3.59
N PRO A 63 -20.23 4.51 3.36
CA PRO A 63 -21.07 5.64 2.97
C PRO A 63 -21.08 6.78 4.00
N ILE A 64 -21.04 6.47 5.30
CA ILE A 64 -21.01 7.48 6.35
C ILE A 64 -19.67 8.23 6.30
N LEU A 65 -18.58 7.50 6.15
CA LEU A 65 -17.23 8.07 6.11
C LEU A 65 -17.05 9.01 4.90
N ILE A 66 -17.44 8.55 3.70
CA ILE A 66 -17.31 9.36 2.48
C ILE A 66 -18.21 10.59 2.53
N ASN A 67 -19.44 10.46 3.06
CA ASN A 67 -20.34 11.60 3.24
C ASN A 67 -19.73 12.67 4.14
N LYS A 68 -19.07 12.28 5.25
CA LYS A 68 -18.39 13.21 6.15
C LYS A 68 -17.23 13.94 5.45
N TYR A 69 -16.41 13.26 4.68
CA TYR A 69 -15.39 13.94 3.89
C TYR A 69 -16.02 14.95 2.91
N GLY A 70 -17.09 14.56 2.21
CA GLY A 70 -17.82 15.47 1.32
C GLY A 70 -18.34 16.70 2.06
N GLN A 71 -18.97 16.52 3.23
CA GLN A 71 -19.48 17.63 4.05
C GLN A 71 -18.37 18.60 4.48
N PHE A 72 -17.18 18.10 4.85
CA PHE A 72 -16.11 18.94 5.35
C PHE A 72 -15.26 19.60 4.25
N LEU A 73 -15.24 19.03 3.04
CA LEU A 73 -14.53 19.61 1.88
C LEU A 73 -15.43 20.53 1.02
N ALA A 74 -16.75 20.33 1.06
CA ALA A 74 -17.71 21.15 0.32
C ALA A 74 -17.60 22.67 0.59
N PRO A 75 -17.36 23.17 1.84
CA PRO A 75 -17.18 24.60 2.09
C PRO A 75 -16.01 25.22 1.35
N TYR A 76 -15.06 24.44 0.89
CA TYR A 76 -13.89 24.85 0.09
C TYR A 76 -14.09 24.67 -1.41
N GLY A 77 -15.30 24.28 -1.85
CA GLY A 77 -15.60 24.02 -3.26
C GLY A 77 -14.99 22.71 -3.80
N ILE A 78 -14.48 21.85 -2.93
CA ILE A 78 -13.76 20.62 -3.33
C ILE A 78 -14.74 19.44 -3.41
N SER A 79 -14.82 18.85 -4.58
CA SER A 79 -15.52 17.59 -4.83
C SER A 79 -14.65 16.38 -4.49
N ILE A 80 -15.28 15.28 -4.10
CA ILE A 80 -14.60 14.03 -3.79
C ILE A 80 -15.19 12.87 -4.59
N ALA A 81 -14.39 11.81 -4.77
CA ALA A 81 -14.85 10.55 -5.34
C ALA A 81 -14.38 9.38 -4.45
N GLN A 82 -15.25 8.38 -4.26
CA GLN A 82 -14.87 7.17 -3.54
C GLN A 82 -14.21 6.16 -4.48
N SER A 83 -13.11 5.54 -4.05
CA SER A 83 -12.49 4.39 -4.69
C SER A 83 -12.34 3.26 -3.69
N LEU A 84 -13.02 2.13 -3.90
CA LEU A 84 -12.85 0.92 -3.09
C LEU A 84 -11.89 -0.01 -3.81
N CYS A 85 -10.73 -0.24 -3.20
CA CYS A 85 -9.63 -0.98 -3.77
C CYS A 85 -9.55 -2.39 -3.18
N GLU A 86 -9.10 -3.32 -4.00
CA GLU A 86 -8.71 -4.67 -3.61
C GLU A 86 -7.27 -4.92 -4.07
N ARG A 87 -6.55 -5.82 -3.41
CA ARG A 87 -5.16 -6.13 -3.77
C ARG A 87 -5.01 -6.57 -5.23
N GLN A 88 -5.99 -7.29 -5.77
CA GLN A 88 -6.00 -7.71 -7.17
C GLN A 88 -5.97 -6.56 -8.18
N HIS A 89 -6.48 -5.37 -7.83
CA HIS A 89 -6.41 -4.19 -8.69
C HIS A 89 -4.96 -3.74 -8.92
N PHE A 90 -4.05 -4.08 -8.01
CA PHE A 90 -2.62 -3.77 -8.10
C PHE A 90 -1.81 -4.95 -8.66
N SER A 91 -2.25 -6.20 -8.52
CA SER A 91 -1.57 -7.37 -9.09
C SER A 91 -1.88 -7.59 -10.58
N ASN A 92 -3.05 -7.16 -11.04
CA ASN A 92 -3.45 -7.24 -12.44
C ASN A 92 -3.17 -5.92 -13.19
N ARG A 93 -2.25 -5.96 -14.15
CA ARG A 93 -1.83 -4.77 -14.90
C ARG A 93 -3.00 -4.01 -15.57
N ASN A 94 -3.96 -4.73 -16.17
CA ASN A 94 -5.07 -4.07 -16.86
C ASN A 94 -5.99 -3.36 -15.88
N GLN A 95 -6.30 -3.99 -14.75
CA GLN A 95 -7.09 -3.37 -13.68
C GLN A 95 -6.36 -2.18 -13.08
N PHE A 96 -5.04 -2.30 -12.88
CA PHE A 96 -4.22 -1.20 -12.39
C PHE A 96 -4.23 0.01 -13.34
N LEU A 97 -4.09 -0.22 -14.65
CA LEU A 97 -4.14 0.87 -15.63
C LEU A 97 -5.51 1.55 -15.65
N GLN A 98 -6.61 0.79 -15.59
CA GLN A 98 -7.96 1.35 -15.48
C GLN A 98 -8.14 2.19 -14.20
N LEU A 99 -7.63 1.70 -13.06
CA LEU A 99 -7.64 2.44 -11.81
C LEU A 99 -6.88 3.75 -11.94
N ARG A 100 -5.68 3.73 -12.52
CA ARG A 100 -4.84 4.91 -12.75
C ARG A 100 -5.54 5.91 -13.66
N ASP A 101 -6.06 5.48 -14.79
CA ASP A 101 -6.74 6.35 -15.75
C ASP A 101 -7.98 7.00 -15.12
N THR A 102 -8.67 6.29 -14.23
CA THR A 102 -9.78 6.84 -13.44
C THR A 102 -9.30 7.94 -12.49
N PHE A 103 -8.20 7.73 -11.77
CA PHE A 103 -7.67 8.74 -10.85
C PHE A 103 -7.13 9.96 -11.60
N GLU A 104 -6.47 9.76 -12.74
CA GLU A 104 -6.02 10.86 -13.61
C GLU A 104 -7.22 11.70 -14.06
N THR A 105 -8.32 11.06 -14.49
CA THR A 105 -9.55 11.76 -14.87
C THR A 105 -10.15 12.56 -13.71
N LEU A 106 -10.13 12.02 -12.48
CA LEU A 106 -10.61 12.75 -11.30
C LEU A 106 -9.76 13.98 -11.02
N TRP A 107 -8.44 13.85 -11.03
CA TRP A 107 -7.53 14.98 -10.82
C TRP A 107 -7.64 16.05 -11.90
N ASP A 108 -7.83 15.68 -13.17
CA ASP A 108 -8.02 16.62 -14.28
C ASP A 108 -9.33 17.42 -14.14
N ASN A 109 -10.26 16.93 -13.30
CA ASN A 109 -11.50 17.62 -12.94
C ASN A 109 -11.47 18.20 -11.51
N GLU A 110 -10.29 18.35 -10.91
CA GLU A 110 -10.09 18.90 -9.56
C GLU A 110 -10.86 18.13 -8.46
N ILE A 111 -11.11 16.85 -8.67
CA ILE A 111 -11.80 15.96 -7.73
C ILE A 111 -10.77 15.17 -6.93
N ILE A 112 -10.91 15.13 -5.59
CA ILE A 112 -10.02 14.37 -4.72
C ILE A 112 -10.53 12.92 -4.60
N PRO A 113 -9.75 11.91 -5.06
CA PRO A 113 -10.06 10.52 -4.79
C PRO A 113 -9.85 10.19 -3.32
N ILE A 114 -10.85 9.53 -2.70
CA ILE A 114 -10.74 8.95 -1.36
C ILE A 114 -10.77 7.44 -1.50
N ALA A 115 -9.62 6.82 -1.28
CA ALA A 115 -9.45 5.38 -1.38
C ALA A 115 -9.62 4.68 -0.02
N ASN A 116 -10.20 3.51 -0.05
CA ASN A 116 -10.29 2.59 1.08
C ASN A 116 -10.28 1.15 0.57
N GLU A 117 -10.04 0.18 1.46
CA GLU A 117 -10.21 -1.22 1.13
C GLU A 117 -11.67 -1.56 0.85
N ASN A 118 -11.93 -2.45 -0.13
CA ASN A 118 -13.23 -3.03 -0.36
C ASN A 118 -13.50 -4.18 0.63
N ASP A 119 -13.63 -3.84 1.90
CA ASP A 119 -13.84 -4.78 3.01
C ASP A 119 -15.04 -5.73 2.80
N VAL A 120 -16.03 -5.34 1.98
CA VAL A 120 -17.27 -6.12 1.79
C VAL A 120 -17.00 -7.43 1.04
N VAL A 121 -16.14 -7.40 0.04
CA VAL A 121 -15.89 -8.55 -0.83
C VAL A 121 -14.48 -9.14 -0.65
N SER A 122 -13.55 -8.40 -0.02
CA SER A 122 -12.18 -8.87 0.19
C SER A 122 -12.15 -10.25 0.86
N ASN A 123 -11.40 -11.19 0.28
CA ASN A 123 -11.10 -12.46 0.87
C ASN A 123 -9.93 -12.30 1.85
N LEU A 124 -9.92 -13.06 2.95
CA LEU A 124 -8.87 -12.97 3.97
C LEU A 124 -7.44 -13.10 3.42
N GLU A 125 -7.25 -13.93 2.40
CA GLU A 125 -5.97 -14.19 1.75
C GLU A 125 -5.51 -13.07 0.81
N LEU A 126 -6.45 -12.25 0.32
CA LEU A 126 -6.21 -11.15 -0.62
C LEU A 126 -6.43 -9.78 0.02
N LYS A 127 -6.62 -9.74 1.33
CA LYS A 127 -6.83 -8.51 2.07
C LYS A 127 -5.50 -7.74 2.23
N PHE A 128 -5.57 -6.40 2.18
CA PHE A 128 -4.45 -5.58 2.62
C PHE A 128 -4.18 -5.82 4.12
N SER A 129 -2.92 -5.76 4.51
CA SER A 129 -2.56 -5.86 5.93
C SER A 129 -3.17 -4.69 6.72
N ASP A 130 -3.13 -3.50 6.13
CA ASP A 130 -3.76 -2.26 6.60
C ASP A 130 -3.79 -1.20 5.48
N ASN A 131 -4.32 -0.01 5.80
CA ASN A 131 -4.40 1.09 4.84
C ASN A 131 -3.04 1.75 4.54
N ASP A 132 -2.00 1.48 5.33
CA ASP A 132 -0.64 1.95 5.02
C ASP A 132 -0.09 1.18 3.79
N GLU A 133 -0.42 -0.11 3.66
CA GLU A 133 -0.14 -0.89 2.46
C GLU A 133 -0.84 -0.29 1.23
N LEU A 134 -2.16 -0.08 1.32
CA LEU A 134 -2.94 0.50 0.23
C LEU A 134 -2.38 1.87 -0.18
N ALA A 135 -2.07 2.74 0.78
CA ALA A 135 -1.51 4.06 0.52
C ALA A 135 -0.14 3.97 -0.19
N THR A 136 0.69 3.03 0.23
CA THR A 136 1.99 2.79 -0.39
C THR A 136 1.86 2.28 -1.82
N LEU A 137 0.94 1.34 -2.08
CA LEU A 137 0.71 0.82 -3.42
C LEU A 137 0.19 1.90 -4.38
N LEU A 138 -0.72 2.75 -3.91
CA LEU A 138 -1.19 3.90 -4.68
C LEU A 138 -0.03 4.89 -4.94
N ALA A 139 0.76 5.21 -3.92
CA ALA A 139 1.90 6.11 -4.06
C ALA A 139 2.94 5.58 -5.06
N VAL A 140 3.33 4.31 -4.95
CA VAL A 140 4.28 3.66 -5.87
C VAL A 140 3.70 3.57 -7.28
N GLY A 141 2.46 3.11 -7.39
CA GLY A 141 1.81 2.87 -8.66
C GLY A 141 1.55 4.14 -9.47
N PHE A 142 1.25 5.24 -8.79
CA PHE A 142 0.97 6.54 -9.45
C PHE A 142 2.20 7.45 -9.50
N GLY A 143 3.34 7.01 -8.96
CA GLY A 143 4.57 7.80 -8.98
C GLY A 143 4.52 9.04 -8.10
N ALA A 144 3.93 8.91 -6.90
CA ALA A 144 3.87 10.01 -5.96
C ALA A 144 5.29 10.46 -5.54
N GLU A 145 5.46 11.75 -5.31
CA GLU A 145 6.70 12.33 -4.78
C GLU A 145 6.76 12.25 -3.26
N LEU A 146 5.58 12.26 -2.61
CA LEU A 146 5.45 12.31 -1.16
C LEU A 146 4.32 11.40 -0.68
N LEU A 147 4.61 10.59 0.32
CA LEU A 147 3.65 9.77 1.06
C LEU A 147 3.58 10.24 2.51
N LEU A 148 2.40 10.66 2.95
CA LEU A 148 2.13 11.09 4.32
C LEU A 148 1.44 9.99 5.11
N LEU A 149 2.09 9.45 6.14
CA LEU A 149 1.54 8.42 7.02
C LEU A 149 1.15 9.02 8.37
N GLY A 150 -0.14 9.30 8.53
CA GLY A 150 -0.69 9.85 9.77
C GLY A 150 -0.73 8.81 10.90
N THR A 151 -0.37 9.22 12.12
CA THR A 151 -0.37 8.37 13.32
C THR A 151 -0.90 9.12 14.55
N SER A 152 -1.10 8.40 15.66
CA SER A 152 -1.50 8.98 16.95
C SER A 152 -0.33 9.53 17.77
N VAL A 153 0.90 9.18 17.39
CA VAL A 153 2.15 9.63 18.00
C VAL A 153 2.83 10.66 17.09
N PRO A 154 3.73 11.54 17.61
CA PRO A 154 4.29 12.63 16.83
C PRO A 154 5.19 12.19 15.66
N GLY A 155 5.69 10.97 15.66
CA GLY A 155 6.60 10.40 14.67
C GLY A 155 7.15 9.07 15.16
N VAL A 156 8.24 8.59 14.59
CA VAL A 156 9.01 7.45 15.11
C VAL A 156 9.73 7.90 16.36
N LEU A 157 9.54 7.19 17.47
CA LEU A 157 10.19 7.51 18.74
C LEU A 157 11.44 6.66 18.94
N ASP A 158 12.50 7.29 19.44
CA ASP A 158 13.69 6.60 19.87
C ASP A 158 13.49 5.90 21.23
N ARG A 159 14.57 5.34 21.80
CA ARG A 159 14.53 4.65 23.09
C ARG A 159 14.25 5.57 24.27
N GLU A 160 14.48 6.87 24.10
CA GLU A 160 14.25 7.91 25.11
C GLU A 160 12.85 8.56 24.97
N GLY A 161 12.07 8.16 23.96
CA GLY A 161 10.74 8.71 23.67
C GLY A 161 10.77 10.03 22.88
N LYS A 162 11.92 10.42 22.34
CA LYS A 162 12.05 11.57 21.44
C LYS A 162 11.76 11.18 20.01
N VAL A 163 11.23 12.12 19.23
CA VAL A 163 11.00 11.91 17.80
C VAL A 163 12.35 11.81 17.07
N VAL A 164 12.53 10.77 16.28
CA VAL A 164 13.62 10.67 15.31
C VAL A 164 13.28 11.59 14.14
N PRO A 165 13.98 12.71 13.93
CA PRO A 165 13.54 13.70 12.93
C PRO A 165 13.72 13.19 11.50
N GLU A 166 14.78 12.44 11.24
CA GLU A 166 15.13 11.95 9.89
C GLU A 166 15.66 10.51 9.95
N ILE A 167 15.26 9.72 8.96
CA ILE A 167 15.73 8.36 8.73
C ILE A 167 16.20 8.26 7.27
N SER A 168 17.50 8.12 7.06
CA SER A 168 18.05 7.95 5.72
C SER A 168 17.89 6.53 5.20
N HIS A 169 17.84 5.53 6.09
CA HIS A 169 17.68 4.13 5.73
C HIS A 169 16.90 3.37 6.79
N ILE A 170 15.83 2.67 6.40
CA ILE A 170 15.02 1.87 7.33
C ILE A 170 15.57 0.45 7.36
N ASP A 171 16.44 0.19 8.31
CA ASP A 171 17.06 -1.12 8.58
C ASP A 171 16.40 -1.86 9.77
N GLY A 172 16.99 -2.99 10.17
CA GLY A 172 16.52 -3.76 11.31
C GLY A 172 16.60 -3.00 12.64
N THR A 173 17.53 -2.05 12.79
CA THR A 173 17.67 -1.23 13.99
C THR A 173 16.50 -0.28 14.13
N ILE A 174 16.13 0.40 13.05
CA ILE A 174 14.97 1.29 13.00
C ILE A 174 13.65 0.52 13.20
N LEU A 175 13.49 -0.65 12.57
CA LEU A 175 12.34 -1.51 12.78
C LEU A 175 12.23 -1.96 14.25
N GLY A 176 13.36 -2.20 14.92
CA GLY A 176 13.42 -2.55 16.33
C GLY A 176 12.96 -1.44 17.29
N LEU A 177 12.95 -0.17 16.88
CA LEU A 177 12.37 0.92 17.68
C LEU A 177 10.84 0.79 17.77
N ALA A 178 10.20 0.33 16.72
CA ALA A 178 8.74 0.18 16.64
C ALA A 178 8.17 -0.96 17.48
N ASP A 179 8.95 -2.02 17.73
CA ASP A 179 8.48 -3.24 18.43
C ASP A 179 8.11 -2.96 19.91
N ARG A 180 8.65 -1.90 20.48
CA ARG A 180 8.41 -1.48 21.89
C ARG A 180 7.19 -0.59 22.07
N SER A 181 6.69 0.04 21.02
CA SER A 181 5.53 0.95 21.07
C SER A 181 4.21 0.20 20.86
N LYS A 182 3.96 -0.88 21.61
CA LYS A 182 2.67 -1.61 21.56
C LYS A 182 1.55 -0.67 21.97
N SER A 183 0.96 0.03 21.00
CA SER A 183 -0.29 0.75 21.21
C SER A 183 -1.44 -0.27 21.27
N SER A 184 -2.25 -0.17 22.30
CA SER A 184 -3.40 -1.03 22.60
C SER A 184 -4.56 -0.92 21.58
N SER A 185 -4.36 -0.34 20.43
CA SER A 185 -5.46 0.03 19.53
C SER A 185 -5.10 -0.16 18.05
N GLY A 186 -5.02 -1.42 17.60
CA GLY A 186 -5.03 -1.73 16.16
C GLY A 186 -3.88 -2.58 15.64
N LEU A 187 -4.19 -3.43 14.65
CA LEU A 187 -3.26 -4.35 13.98
C LEU A 187 -2.20 -3.66 13.10
N GLY A 188 -2.32 -2.35 12.83
CA GLY A 188 -1.38 -1.54 12.06
C GLY A 188 -0.54 -0.65 12.97
N GLY A 189 0.47 -1.21 13.64
CA GLY A 189 1.37 -0.47 14.50
C GLY A 189 2.43 0.32 13.72
N MET A 190 3.35 0.96 14.44
CA MET A 190 4.50 1.66 13.86
C MET A 190 5.37 0.72 12.98
N ILE A 191 5.41 -0.59 13.30
CA ILE A 191 6.11 -1.60 12.47
C ILE A 191 5.55 -1.64 11.05
N SER A 192 4.21 -1.68 10.91
CA SER A 192 3.57 -1.66 9.59
C SER A 192 3.94 -0.38 8.82
N LYS A 193 3.81 0.79 9.46
CA LYS A 193 4.19 2.08 8.85
C LYS A 193 5.64 2.10 8.39
N LEU A 194 6.57 1.63 9.21
CA LEU A 194 7.99 1.56 8.84
C LEU A 194 8.25 0.53 7.73
N THR A 195 7.55 -0.60 7.73
CA THR A 195 7.65 -1.59 6.65
C THR A 195 7.24 -0.99 5.31
N PHE A 196 6.10 -0.32 5.26
CA PHE A 196 5.61 0.31 4.03
C PHE A 196 6.36 1.60 3.69
N ALA A 197 6.82 2.37 4.68
CA ALA A 197 7.73 3.48 4.44
C ALA A 197 9.06 3.01 3.81
N ARG A 198 9.62 1.87 4.28
CA ARG A 198 10.81 1.26 3.66
C ARG A 198 10.57 0.93 2.20
N LEU A 199 9.44 0.30 1.87
CA LEU A 199 9.07 -0.01 0.50
C LEU A 199 8.97 1.27 -0.35
N ALA A 200 8.26 2.28 0.12
CA ALA A 200 8.09 3.54 -0.60
C ALA A 200 9.43 4.27 -0.82
N THR A 201 10.30 4.33 0.21
CA THR A 201 11.60 4.99 0.08
C THR A 201 12.54 4.25 -0.87
N GLN A 202 12.54 2.93 -0.88
CA GLN A 202 13.25 2.12 -1.88
C GLN A 202 12.77 2.37 -3.32
N MET A 203 11.51 2.76 -3.47
CA MET A 203 10.93 3.16 -4.76
C MET A 203 11.18 4.65 -5.10
N GLY A 204 11.96 5.36 -4.29
CA GLY A 204 12.32 6.76 -4.52
C GLY A 204 11.25 7.74 -4.07
N ILE A 205 10.32 7.34 -3.20
CA ILE A 205 9.27 8.19 -2.65
C ILE A 205 9.69 8.67 -1.26
N LYS A 206 9.63 9.97 -1.02
CA LYS A 206 9.80 10.53 0.33
C LYS A 206 8.59 10.15 1.20
N VAL A 207 8.83 9.73 2.44
CA VAL A 207 7.75 9.40 3.38
C VAL A 207 7.89 10.27 4.63
N VAL A 208 6.76 10.83 5.10
CA VAL A 208 6.72 11.52 6.39
C VAL A 208 5.71 10.81 7.30
N ILE A 209 6.19 10.31 8.45
CA ILE A 209 5.37 9.70 9.50
C ILE A 209 5.14 10.76 10.57
N PHE A 210 3.89 11.18 10.78
CA PHE A 210 3.59 12.34 11.63
C PHE A 210 2.30 12.19 12.43
N GLY A 211 2.19 12.92 13.52
CA GLY A 211 1.00 12.93 14.37
C GLY A 211 -0.11 13.81 13.80
N LEU A 212 -1.35 13.32 13.78
CA LEU A 212 -2.51 14.05 13.24
C LEU A 212 -3.18 15.00 14.22
N LYS A 213 -2.86 14.92 15.51
CA LYS A 213 -3.61 15.63 16.57
C LYS A 213 -3.26 17.10 16.74
N SER A 214 -2.16 17.56 16.19
CA SER A 214 -1.75 18.96 16.33
C SER A 214 -2.22 19.77 15.12
N SER A 215 -2.47 21.06 15.33
CA SER A 215 -2.87 21.99 14.29
C SER A 215 -1.78 22.11 13.22
N ASP A 216 -2.21 22.23 11.96
CA ASP A 216 -1.35 22.39 10.77
C ASP A 216 -0.35 21.25 10.52
N ASN A 217 -0.53 20.09 11.13
CA ASN A 217 0.47 19.03 11.03
C ASN A 217 0.61 18.43 9.63
N ILE A 218 -0.45 18.42 8.82
CA ILE A 218 -0.32 18.00 7.40
C ILE A 218 0.52 19.02 6.64
N LEU A 219 0.25 20.31 6.81
CA LEU A 219 0.99 21.39 6.17
C LEU A 219 2.47 21.37 6.60
N LYS A 220 2.72 21.19 7.89
CA LYS A 220 4.07 21.04 8.44
C LYS A 220 4.78 19.79 7.91
N ALA A 221 4.06 18.66 7.79
CA ALA A 221 4.62 17.43 7.24
C ALA A 221 5.00 17.59 5.76
N VAL A 222 4.19 18.28 4.97
CA VAL A 222 4.52 18.62 3.58
C VAL A 222 5.77 19.49 3.49
N ARG A 223 6.00 20.38 4.46
CA ARG A 223 7.18 21.25 4.55
C ARG A 223 8.37 20.61 5.28
N GLU A 224 8.24 19.37 5.70
CA GLU A 224 9.26 18.64 6.47
C GLU A 224 9.57 19.28 7.85
N GLU A 225 8.62 19.99 8.43
CA GLU A 225 8.77 20.70 9.71
C GLU A 225 8.29 19.89 10.93
N THR A 226 7.79 18.66 10.71
CA THR A 226 7.23 17.82 11.79
C THR A 226 7.30 16.34 11.42
N GLY A 227 7.25 15.49 12.44
CA GLY A 227 7.24 14.04 12.26
C GLY A 227 8.64 13.46 12.05
N THR A 228 8.68 12.30 11.42
CA THR A 228 9.89 11.60 11.01
C THR A 228 9.93 11.57 9.49
N ILE A 229 10.95 12.16 8.91
CA ILE A 229 11.18 12.21 7.48
C ILE A 229 12.02 11.00 7.09
N CYS A 230 11.46 10.11 6.25
CA CYS A 230 12.19 8.98 5.69
C CYS A 230 12.63 9.36 4.27
N LEU A 231 13.94 9.44 4.05
CA LEU A 231 14.51 9.91 2.79
C LEU A 231 14.33 8.90 1.66
N PRO A 232 14.00 9.36 0.44
CA PRO A 232 13.94 8.50 -0.72
C PRO A 232 15.35 7.95 -1.04
N GLN A 233 15.41 6.70 -1.47
CA GLN A 233 16.64 6.09 -1.94
C GLN A 233 16.78 6.28 -3.45
N GLU A 234 18.00 6.34 -3.95
CA GLU A 234 18.22 6.36 -5.39
C GLU A 234 17.69 5.07 -6.00
N SER A 235 16.74 5.20 -6.90
CA SER A 235 16.12 4.07 -7.58
C SER A 235 16.23 4.27 -9.09
N ASN A 236 17.07 3.45 -9.73
CA ASN A 236 17.21 3.38 -11.19
C ASN A 236 16.07 2.60 -11.86
N LEU A 237 15.05 2.19 -11.11
CA LEU A 237 13.93 1.43 -11.63
C LEU A 237 12.93 2.33 -12.35
N SER A 238 12.51 1.93 -13.54
CA SER A 238 11.37 2.55 -14.21
C SER A 238 10.09 2.41 -13.37
N THR A 239 9.08 3.26 -13.58
CA THR A 239 7.78 3.17 -12.89
C THR A 239 7.16 1.77 -13.00
N ARG A 240 7.33 1.10 -14.16
CA ARG A 240 6.90 -0.28 -14.36
C ARG A 240 7.64 -1.26 -13.44
N ASN A 241 8.95 -1.11 -13.30
CA ASN A 241 9.76 -1.98 -12.47
C ASN A 241 9.56 -1.69 -10.98
N LYS A 242 9.30 -0.44 -10.61
CA LYS A 242 8.90 -0.06 -9.26
C LYS A 242 7.60 -0.76 -8.85
N TRP A 243 6.63 -0.78 -9.76
CA TRP A 243 5.38 -1.48 -9.53
C TRP A 243 5.60 -3.00 -9.36
N LEU A 244 6.42 -3.63 -10.20
CA LEU A 244 6.76 -5.06 -10.07
C LEU A 244 7.56 -5.38 -8.80
N ALA A 245 8.44 -4.49 -8.36
CA ALA A 245 9.29 -4.70 -7.19
C ALA A 245 8.54 -4.57 -5.84
N SER A 246 7.30 -4.07 -5.85
CA SER A 246 6.51 -4.03 -4.62
C SER A 246 6.05 -5.44 -4.24
N SER A 247 6.77 -6.09 -3.32
CA SER A 247 6.50 -7.47 -2.88
C SER A 247 5.09 -7.68 -2.28
N SER A 248 4.38 -6.62 -1.93
CA SER A 248 2.98 -6.67 -1.50
C SER A 248 1.99 -7.06 -2.61
N LEU A 249 2.44 -7.10 -3.88
CA LEU A 249 1.62 -7.49 -5.04
C LEU A 249 1.74 -8.98 -5.42
N VAL A 250 2.52 -9.72 -4.67
CA VAL A 250 2.80 -11.11 -4.99
C VAL A 250 1.56 -11.98 -4.79
N SER A 251 1.10 -12.62 -5.86
CA SER A 251 -0.01 -13.57 -5.84
C SER A 251 0.47 -15.01 -5.63
N GLY A 252 1.72 -15.31 -6.04
CA GLY A 252 2.28 -16.65 -5.92
C GLY A 252 3.81 -16.66 -5.99
N ARG A 253 4.40 -17.85 -5.95
CA ARG A 253 5.84 -18.04 -5.92
C ARG A 253 6.26 -19.13 -6.89
N VAL A 254 7.45 -19.01 -7.45
CA VAL A 254 8.13 -20.08 -8.17
C VAL A 254 9.52 -20.29 -7.60
N VAL A 255 9.91 -21.56 -7.47
CA VAL A 255 11.27 -21.96 -7.08
C VAL A 255 12.00 -22.35 -8.35
N VAL A 256 13.20 -21.83 -8.56
CA VAL A 256 13.97 -22.06 -9.78
C VAL A 256 15.24 -22.89 -9.53
N ASP A 257 15.73 -23.57 -10.57
CA ASP A 257 17.01 -24.28 -10.55
C ASP A 257 18.21 -23.31 -10.66
N GLU A 258 19.41 -23.83 -10.49
CA GLU A 258 20.66 -23.06 -10.56
C GLU A 258 20.87 -22.43 -11.97
N GLY A 259 20.45 -23.13 -13.03
CA GLY A 259 20.56 -22.63 -14.40
C GLY A 259 19.68 -21.43 -14.65
N ALA A 260 18.41 -21.49 -14.22
CA ALA A 260 17.48 -20.38 -14.32
C ALA A 260 17.91 -19.22 -13.40
N TYR A 261 18.37 -19.50 -12.18
CA TYR A 261 18.91 -18.48 -11.27
C TYR A 261 20.04 -17.67 -11.93
N LYS A 262 21.06 -18.36 -12.49
CA LYS A 262 22.18 -17.72 -13.20
C LYS A 262 21.73 -16.97 -14.48
N ALA A 263 20.70 -17.45 -15.16
CA ALA A 263 20.15 -16.80 -16.34
C ALA A 263 19.40 -15.52 -15.99
N LEU A 264 18.62 -15.54 -14.90
CA LEU A 264 17.88 -14.39 -14.41
C LEU A 264 18.81 -13.27 -13.93
N LEU A 265 19.90 -13.58 -13.23
CA LEU A 265 20.93 -12.60 -12.88
C LEU A 265 21.57 -11.92 -14.10
N LYS A 266 21.56 -12.59 -15.27
CA LYS A 266 22.01 -12.05 -16.57
C LYS A 266 20.86 -11.40 -17.36
N ARG A 267 19.74 -11.08 -16.72
CA ARG A 267 18.55 -10.45 -17.31
C ARG A 267 17.95 -11.23 -18.50
N LYS A 268 17.91 -12.56 -18.40
CA LYS A 268 17.20 -13.43 -19.34
C LYS A 268 15.79 -13.74 -18.84
N SER A 269 14.90 -14.15 -19.77
CA SER A 269 13.55 -14.62 -19.45
C SER A 269 13.57 -15.89 -18.59
N LEU A 270 12.56 -16.05 -17.74
CA LEU A 270 12.30 -17.28 -17.00
C LEU A 270 11.52 -18.24 -17.89
N LEU A 271 12.10 -19.41 -18.13
CA LEU A 271 11.46 -20.50 -18.89
C LEU A 271 10.90 -21.55 -17.93
N ALA A 272 9.84 -22.25 -18.37
CA ALA A 272 9.17 -23.28 -17.57
C ALA A 272 10.11 -24.43 -17.16
N VAL A 273 11.07 -24.79 -18.00
CA VAL A 273 12.07 -25.84 -17.71
C VAL A 273 12.97 -25.51 -16.54
N GLY A 274 13.16 -24.24 -16.20
CA GLY A 274 13.96 -23.79 -15.06
C GLY A 274 13.17 -23.69 -13.74
N VAL A 275 11.86 -24.00 -13.75
CA VAL A 275 11.02 -23.96 -12.55
C VAL A 275 10.99 -25.32 -11.88
N ILE A 276 11.39 -25.41 -10.62
CA ILE A 276 11.44 -26.67 -9.85
C ILE A 276 10.15 -26.89 -9.04
N ASP A 277 9.60 -25.82 -8.47
CA ASP A 277 8.39 -25.88 -7.64
C ASP A 277 7.54 -24.60 -7.80
N ILE A 278 6.24 -24.74 -7.49
CA ILE A 278 5.23 -23.68 -7.69
C ILE A 278 4.37 -23.58 -6.44
N PRO A 279 4.89 -22.99 -5.35
CA PRO A 279 4.11 -22.74 -4.14
C PRO A 279 3.03 -21.70 -4.37
N GLY A 280 1.77 -22.07 -4.11
CA GLY A 280 0.60 -21.20 -4.30
C GLY A 280 0.04 -21.20 -5.71
N ASP A 281 -0.96 -20.36 -5.91
CA ASP A 281 -1.65 -20.23 -7.17
C ASP A 281 -1.61 -18.77 -7.67
N PHE A 282 -1.45 -18.61 -8.97
CA PHE A 282 -1.43 -17.30 -9.63
C PHE A 282 -1.98 -17.41 -11.06
N SER A 283 -2.53 -16.31 -11.53
CA SER A 283 -3.04 -16.16 -12.89
C SER A 283 -2.03 -15.49 -13.82
N SER A 284 -2.23 -15.62 -15.13
CA SER A 284 -1.46 -14.84 -16.10
C SER A 284 -1.67 -13.35 -15.88
N GLY A 285 -0.59 -12.57 -15.88
CA GLY A 285 -0.57 -11.12 -15.63
C GLY A 285 -0.30 -10.74 -14.18
N GLU A 286 -0.38 -11.66 -13.24
CA GLU A 286 -0.10 -11.42 -11.82
C GLU A 286 1.40 -11.41 -11.51
N VAL A 287 1.75 -10.80 -10.37
CA VAL A 287 3.12 -10.73 -9.88
C VAL A 287 3.45 -11.96 -9.04
N ILE A 288 4.60 -12.56 -9.34
CA ILE A 288 5.12 -13.73 -8.64
C ILE A 288 6.50 -13.46 -8.08
N GLU A 289 6.80 -14.03 -6.92
CA GLU A 289 8.16 -14.13 -6.38
C GLU A 289 8.94 -15.25 -7.06
N ILE A 290 10.23 -15.00 -7.25
CA ILE A 290 11.17 -16.01 -7.74
C ILE A 290 12.20 -16.26 -6.64
N THR A 291 12.30 -17.52 -6.20
CA THR A 291 13.25 -17.97 -5.18
C THR A 291 14.18 -19.02 -5.75
N TYR A 292 15.39 -19.07 -5.20
CA TYR A 292 16.34 -20.13 -5.45
C TYR A 292 16.51 -20.95 -4.17
N GLU A 293 16.36 -22.26 -4.24
CA GLU A 293 16.35 -23.15 -3.06
C GLU A 293 15.31 -22.72 -2.01
N ASN A 294 15.66 -22.72 -0.72
CA ASN A 294 14.83 -22.26 0.39
C ASN A 294 15.20 -20.83 0.85
N GLU A 295 15.83 -20.04 -0.02
CA GLU A 295 16.25 -18.69 0.30
C GLU A 295 15.11 -17.66 0.16
N ALA A 296 15.40 -16.44 0.62
CA ALA A 296 14.50 -15.30 0.41
C ALA A 296 14.33 -15.02 -1.10
N PRO A 297 13.20 -14.46 -1.53
CA PRO A 297 13.01 -14.08 -2.93
C PRO A 297 14.13 -13.15 -3.42
N PHE A 298 14.74 -13.48 -4.55
CA PHE A 298 15.79 -12.66 -5.18
C PHE A 298 15.27 -11.86 -6.38
N ALA A 299 14.08 -12.19 -6.87
CA ALA A 299 13.42 -11.47 -7.95
C ALA A 299 11.90 -11.53 -7.81
N VAL A 300 11.23 -10.57 -8.43
CA VAL A 300 9.80 -10.60 -8.73
C VAL A 300 9.59 -10.49 -10.23
N ALA A 301 8.51 -11.08 -10.72
CA ALA A 301 8.19 -11.04 -12.13
C ALA A 301 6.68 -11.00 -12.37
N ARG A 302 6.27 -10.50 -13.54
CA ARG A 302 4.91 -10.68 -14.01
C ARG A 302 4.79 -11.98 -14.78
N ALA A 303 3.93 -12.88 -14.30
CA ALA A 303 3.67 -14.16 -14.92
C ALA A 303 2.97 -14.00 -16.28
N ARG A 304 3.44 -14.71 -17.31
CA ARG A 304 2.78 -14.78 -18.63
C ARG A 304 1.77 -15.91 -18.73
N ILE A 305 1.89 -16.90 -17.87
CA ILE A 305 1.02 -18.07 -17.81
C ILE A 305 0.56 -18.26 -16.36
N SER A 306 -0.55 -18.98 -16.16
CA SER A 306 -1.05 -19.30 -14.81
C SER A 306 -0.22 -20.43 -14.17
N SER A 307 -0.29 -20.53 -12.82
CA SER A 307 0.28 -21.64 -12.07
C SER A 307 -0.25 -22.98 -12.53
N GLU A 308 -1.54 -23.08 -12.88
CA GLU A 308 -2.16 -24.30 -13.38
C GLU A 308 -1.58 -24.72 -14.74
N GLU A 309 -1.41 -23.76 -15.67
CA GLU A 309 -0.81 -24.02 -16.97
C GLU A 309 0.67 -24.40 -16.81
N LEU A 310 1.40 -23.71 -15.94
CA LEU A 310 2.79 -24.00 -15.65
C LEU A 310 2.97 -25.41 -15.05
N LYS A 311 2.11 -25.81 -14.09
CA LYS A 311 2.10 -27.16 -13.51
C LYS A 311 1.92 -28.24 -14.60
N LYS A 312 1.06 -27.99 -15.60
CA LYS A 312 0.80 -28.91 -16.72
C LYS A 312 1.92 -28.96 -17.75
N LYS A 313 2.61 -27.83 -17.99
CA LYS A 313 3.57 -27.66 -19.09
C LYS A 313 5.01 -27.43 -18.62
N ARG A 314 5.35 -27.76 -17.38
CA ARG A 314 6.63 -27.46 -16.73
C ARG A 314 7.85 -27.92 -17.53
N ASN A 315 7.77 -29.05 -18.23
CA ASN A 315 8.85 -29.60 -19.02
C ASN A 315 8.87 -29.11 -20.49
N THR A 316 8.07 -28.10 -20.82
CA THR A 316 8.00 -27.60 -22.20
C THR A 316 9.17 -26.64 -22.44
N HIS A 317 10.02 -27.00 -23.42
CA HIS A 317 11.09 -26.12 -23.85
C HIS A 317 10.54 -24.83 -24.48
N ASN A 318 11.22 -23.71 -24.24
CA ASN A 318 10.87 -22.38 -24.77
C ASN A 318 9.53 -21.79 -24.32
N LEU A 319 8.84 -22.38 -23.32
CA LEU A 319 7.67 -21.78 -22.70
C LEU A 319 8.12 -20.71 -21.71
N GLU A 320 7.82 -19.45 -21.99
CA GLU A 320 8.15 -18.33 -21.10
C GLU A 320 7.14 -18.25 -19.95
N VAL A 321 7.64 -18.32 -18.73
CA VAL A 321 6.89 -18.02 -17.49
C VAL A 321 6.88 -16.52 -17.23
N ALA A 322 8.02 -15.85 -17.45
CA ALA A 322 8.15 -14.39 -17.40
C ALA A 322 9.21 -13.90 -18.37
N HIS A 323 8.93 -12.81 -19.07
CA HIS A 323 9.88 -12.18 -19.98
C HIS A 323 10.94 -11.37 -19.20
N ALA A 324 12.13 -11.26 -19.75
CA ALA A 324 13.23 -10.51 -19.12
C ALA A 324 12.84 -9.08 -18.71
N ASP A 325 12.06 -8.37 -19.55
CA ASP A 325 11.58 -7.02 -19.24
C ASP A 325 10.51 -6.96 -18.13
N ASP A 326 9.91 -8.10 -17.81
CA ASP A 326 8.90 -8.26 -16.77
C ASP A 326 9.50 -8.80 -15.46
N ILE A 327 10.82 -8.92 -15.36
CA ILE A 327 11.55 -9.45 -14.19
C ILE A 327 12.35 -8.33 -13.55
N VAL A 328 12.22 -8.19 -12.24
CA VAL A 328 12.98 -7.25 -11.42
C VAL A 328 13.72 -8.00 -10.34
N LEU A 329 15.05 -7.84 -10.30
CA LEU A 329 15.88 -8.37 -9.22
C LEU A 329 15.66 -7.54 -7.96
N ILE A 330 15.50 -8.22 -6.83
CA ILE A 330 15.36 -7.64 -5.50
C ILE A 330 16.69 -7.93 -4.78
N ASN A 331 17.48 -6.90 -4.49
CA ASN A 331 18.70 -7.03 -3.71
C ASN A 331 18.41 -6.79 -2.23
#